data_4ea3ec59e37af40896d0195d250297bf
#
_entry.id   4ea3ec59e37af40896d0195d250297bf
#
_cell.length_a   1.000
_cell.length_b   1.000
_cell.length_c   1.000
_cell.angle_alpha   90.00
_cell.angle_beta   90.00
_cell.angle_gamma   90.00
#
_symmetry.space_group_name_H-M   'P 1'
#
loop_
_entity.id
_entity.type
_entity.pdbx_description
1 polymer ?
#
loop_
_entity_poly.entity_id
_entity_poly.type
_entity_poly.pdbx_seq_one_letter_code
_entity_poly.pdbx_strand_id
1 'polypeptide(L)'
;MPFVDAFTDAPPSREALDALPGVVAVEFGTAWCPHCQHAQPLLRDALSRFPHVQHIKVEDGPGRPLGRSFRVKLWPTLVLVRGGVELARVVRPVTQRDVDGVFEALDGGA
;
A
#
# COMPACT_ATOMS: atom_id res chain seq x y z
N MET A 1 -8.89 7.53 -7.32
CA MET A 1 -8.59 8.09 -5.99
C MET A 1 -7.22 8.75 -6.01
N PRO A 2 -7.06 9.91 -5.39
CA PRO A 2 -5.75 10.57 -5.39
C PRO A 2 -4.74 9.84 -4.51
N PHE A 3 -3.49 10.06 -4.82
CA PHE A 3 -2.39 9.61 -3.98
C PHE A 3 -2.44 10.31 -2.63
N VAL A 4 -2.26 9.56 -1.55
CA VAL A 4 -2.28 10.11 -0.20
C VAL A 4 -0.86 10.47 0.23
N ASP A 5 -0.64 11.73 0.61
CA ASP A 5 0.69 12.23 0.95
C ASP A 5 1.13 11.89 2.37
N ALA A 6 0.21 11.85 3.32
CA ALA A 6 0.57 11.69 4.73
C ALA A 6 0.16 10.32 5.28
N PHE A 7 1.03 9.75 6.12
CA PHE A 7 0.68 8.55 6.86
C PHE A 7 -0.34 8.87 7.95
N THR A 8 -1.32 7.98 8.11
CA THR A 8 -2.29 8.10 9.20
C THR A 8 -1.86 7.24 10.39
N ASP A 9 -2.05 7.75 11.61
CA ASP A 9 -1.87 6.99 12.84
C ASP A 9 -3.20 6.41 13.34
N ALA A 10 -4.28 6.61 12.59
CA ALA A 10 -5.62 6.12 12.92
C ALA A 10 -6.20 5.35 11.73
N PRO A 11 -5.57 4.24 11.32
CA PRO A 11 -6.04 3.47 10.17
C PRO A 11 -7.33 2.72 10.50
N PRO A 12 -8.05 2.23 9.48
CA PRO A 12 -9.17 1.31 9.72
C PRO A 12 -8.66 0.03 10.38
N SER A 13 -9.56 -0.69 11.04
CA SER A 13 -9.25 -2.03 11.51
C SER A 13 -9.08 -2.95 10.31
N ARG A 14 -8.47 -4.12 10.52
CA ARG A 14 -8.37 -5.12 9.43
C ARG A 14 -9.75 -5.47 8.89
N GLU A 15 -10.72 -5.65 9.77
CA GLU A 15 -12.09 -5.99 9.37
C GLU A 15 -12.70 -4.89 8.51
N ALA A 16 -12.54 -3.64 8.91
CA ALA A 16 -13.07 -2.51 8.16
C ALA A 16 -12.38 -2.39 6.79
N LEU A 17 -11.06 -2.60 6.75
CA LEU A 17 -10.31 -2.58 5.52
C LEU A 17 -10.80 -3.66 4.55
N ASP A 18 -10.99 -4.88 5.05
CA ASP A 18 -11.43 -6.00 4.24
C ASP A 18 -12.83 -5.80 3.66
N ALA A 19 -13.64 -4.95 4.29
CA ALA A 19 -15.00 -4.66 3.85
C ALA A 19 -15.06 -3.53 2.80
N LEU A 20 -13.96 -2.84 2.53
CA LEU A 20 -13.95 -1.77 1.54
C LEU A 20 -14.18 -2.33 0.13
N PRO A 21 -14.96 -1.63 -0.70
CA PRO A 21 -15.20 -2.07 -2.06
C PRO A 21 -13.97 -1.81 -2.96
N GLY A 22 -13.83 -2.64 -3.99
CA GLY A 22 -12.78 -2.46 -4.99
C GLY A 22 -11.39 -2.78 -4.48
N VAL A 23 -10.39 -2.34 -5.22
CA VAL A 23 -9.00 -2.56 -4.88
C VAL A 23 -8.49 -1.45 -3.97
N VAL A 24 -7.80 -1.84 -2.91
CA VAL A 24 -7.17 -0.92 -1.98
C VAL A 24 -5.67 -1.15 -1.99
N ALA A 25 -4.90 -0.09 -2.15
CA ALA A 25 -3.45 -0.12 -2.02
C ALA A 25 -3.09 0.40 -0.63
N VAL A 26 -2.64 -0.50 0.23
CA VAL A 26 -2.27 -0.16 1.61
C VAL A 26 -0.76 -0.04 1.68
N GLU A 27 -0.29 1.15 2.02
CA GLU A 27 1.14 1.43 2.15
C GLU A 27 1.49 1.53 3.63
N PHE A 28 2.42 0.68 4.08
CA PHE A 28 2.90 0.66 5.46
C PHE A 28 4.29 1.28 5.54
N GLY A 29 4.48 2.20 6.46
CA GLY A 29 5.77 2.83 6.64
C GLY A 29 5.70 3.99 7.63
N THR A 30 6.65 4.91 7.52
CA THR A 30 6.70 6.12 8.35
C THR A 30 7.21 7.29 7.51
N ALA A 31 6.90 8.52 7.96
CA ALA A 31 7.32 9.72 7.26
C ALA A 31 8.84 9.93 7.31
N TRP A 32 9.49 9.42 8.35
CA TRP A 32 10.93 9.61 8.57
C TRP A 32 11.81 8.51 7.99
N CYS A 33 11.21 7.47 7.43
CA CYS A 33 11.96 6.33 6.89
C CYS A 33 12.53 6.67 5.51
N PRO A 34 13.87 6.60 5.30
CA PRO A 34 14.46 6.91 4.00
C PRO A 34 13.96 6.03 2.86
N HIS A 35 13.75 4.74 3.11
CA HIS A 35 13.22 3.83 2.10
C HIS A 35 11.81 4.23 1.70
N CYS A 36 11.00 4.69 2.67
CA CYS A 36 9.65 5.16 2.39
C CYS A 36 9.68 6.43 1.55
N GLN A 37 10.57 7.35 1.88
CA GLN A 37 10.74 8.60 1.13
C GLN A 37 11.18 8.34 -0.32
N HIS A 38 12.13 7.42 -0.49
CA HIS A 38 12.60 7.02 -1.82
C HIS A 38 11.47 6.45 -2.68
N ALA A 39 10.58 5.68 -2.07
CA ALA A 39 9.50 5.00 -2.78
C ALA A 39 8.36 5.94 -3.20
N GLN A 40 8.24 7.13 -2.60
CA GLN A 40 7.09 8.00 -2.85
C GLN A 40 6.85 8.33 -4.32
N PRO A 41 7.85 8.79 -5.09
CA PRO A 41 7.59 9.08 -6.50
C PRO A 41 7.25 7.84 -7.31
N LEU A 42 7.81 6.68 -6.93
CA LEU A 42 7.52 5.41 -7.61
C LEU A 42 6.07 4.99 -7.40
N LEU A 43 5.59 5.09 -6.17
CA LEU A 43 4.21 4.74 -5.82
C LEU A 43 3.22 5.75 -6.41
N ARG A 44 3.57 7.04 -6.36
CA ARG A 44 2.72 8.09 -6.94
C ARG A 44 2.52 7.86 -8.42
N ASP A 45 3.60 7.55 -9.15
CA ASP A 45 3.52 7.30 -10.58
C ASP A 45 2.60 6.13 -10.89
N ALA A 46 2.79 5.01 -10.21
CA ALA A 46 1.97 3.82 -10.44
C ALA A 46 0.49 4.08 -10.12
N LEU A 47 0.21 4.67 -8.96
CA LEU A 47 -1.16 4.94 -8.53
C LEU A 47 -1.87 5.94 -9.43
N SER A 48 -1.13 6.86 -10.06
CA SER A 48 -1.73 7.82 -10.99
C SER A 48 -2.35 7.14 -12.23
N ARG A 49 -1.88 5.94 -12.55
CA ARG A 49 -2.37 5.16 -13.69
C ARG A 49 -3.55 4.26 -13.33
N PHE A 50 -3.91 4.18 -12.04
CA PHE A 50 -5.01 3.37 -11.54
C PHE A 50 -5.90 4.22 -10.62
N PRO A 51 -6.59 5.23 -11.18
CA PRO A 51 -7.31 6.22 -10.35
C PRO A 51 -8.48 5.62 -9.56
N HIS A 52 -8.95 4.42 -9.91
CA HIS A 52 -10.02 3.74 -9.17
C HIS A 52 -9.50 2.98 -7.95
N VAL A 53 -8.18 2.82 -7.80
CA VAL A 53 -7.59 2.16 -6.64
C VAL A 53 -7.55 3.14 -5.48
N GLN A 54 -8.13 2.75 -4.34
CA GLN A 54 -8.07 3.56 -3.13
C GLN A 54 -6.70 3.41 -2.49
N HIS A 55 -6.04 4.52 -2.16
CA HIS A 55 -4.75 4.50 -1.49
C HIS A 55 -4.94 4.81 -0.01
N ILE A 56 -4.41 3.95 0.85
CA ILE A 56 -4.39 4.16 2.31
C ILE A 56 -2.94 4.07 2.75
N LYS A 57 -2.48 5.10 3.45
CA LYS A 57 -1.09 5.23 3.86
C LYS A 57 -1.02 5.16 5.38
N VAL A 58 -0.51 4.06 5.92
CA VAL A 58 -0.61 3.69 7.32
C VAL A 58 0.74 3.79 8.01
N GLU A 59 0.80 4.54 9.12
CA GLU A 59 1.98 4.54 9.97
C GLU A 59 2.07 3.17 10.66
N ASP A 60 3.22 2.50 10.46
CA ASP A 60 3.46 1.20 11.05
C ASP A 60 4.46 1.31 12.19
N GLY A 61 4.62 0.23 12.96
CA GLY A 61 5.55 0.20 14.08
C GLY A 61 5.04 -0.68 15.23
N PRO A 62 5.77 -0.71 16.35
CA PRO A 62 5.33 -1.45 17.53
C PRO A 62 3.95 -0.99 17.98
N GLY A 63 3.08 -1.93 18.31
CA GLY A 63 1.72 -1.62 18.75
C GLY A 63 0.77 -1.23 17.65
N ARG A 64 1.14 -1.39 16.38
CA ARG A 64 0.31 -1.07 15.22
C ARG A 64 -0.25 -2.38 14.63
N PRO A 65 -1.51 -2.75 14.94
CA PRO A 65 -2.01 -4.07 14.59
C PRO A 65 -2.23 -4.32 13.09
N LEU A 66 -2.52 -3.28 12.30
CA LEU A 66 -2.85 -3.48 10.89
C LEU A 66 -1.67 -4.04 10.11
N GLY A 67 -0.46 -3.48 10.29
CA GLY A 67 0.74 -4.00 9.65
C GLY A 67 1.04 -5.43 10.06
N ARG A 68 0.83 -5.74 11.35
CA ARG A 68 1.01 -7.09 11.86
C ARG A 68 0.05 -8.06 11.21
N SER A 69 -1.20 -7.64 10.93
CA SER A 69 -2.20 -8.48 10.29
C SER A 69 -1.80 -8.89 8.88
N PHE A 70 -0.91 -8.12 8.23
CA PHE A 70 -0.36 -8.43 6.90
C PHE A 70 1.06 -8.97 6.98
N ARG A 71 1.58 -9.22 8.19
CA ARG A 71 2.95 -9.70 8.41
C ARG A 71 4.00 -8.77 7.82
N VAL A 72 3.78 -7.47 7.93
CA VAL A 72 4.73 -6.48 7.46
C VAL A 72 5.98 -6.51 8.35
N LYS A 73 7.15 -6.60 7.72
CA LYS A 73 8.44 -6.66 8.42
C LYS A 73 9.33 -5.46 8.11
N LEU A 74 9.29 -4.99 6.87
CA LEU A 74 10.15 -3.91 6.38
C LEU A 74 9.30 -2.81 5.78
N TRP A 75 9.84 -1.60 5.71
CA TRP A 75 9.14 -0.43 5.16
C TRP A 75 9.89 0.14 3.97
N PRO A 76 9.14 0.69 3.00
CA PRO A 76 7.69 0.56 2.90
C PRO A 76 7.30 -0.82 2.40
N THR A 77 6.10 -1.25 2.74
CA THR A 77 5.45 -2.41 2.12
C THR A 77 4.14 -1.90 1.53
N LEU A 78 3.93 -2.12 0.25
CA LEU A 78 2.66 -1.82 -0.41
C LEU A 78 1.93 -3.13 -0.68
N VAL A 79 0.69 -3.23 -0.23
CA VAL A 79 -0.14 -4.42 -0.41
C VAL A 79 -1.38 -4.03 -1.19
N LEU A 80 -1.66 -4.74 -2.28
CA LEU A 80 -2.93 -4.59 -3.00
C LEU A 80 -3.91 -5.62 -2.48
N VAL A 81 -5.08 -5.16 -2.07
CA VAL A 81 -6.11 -5.99 -1.43
C VAL A 81 -7.45 -5.77 -2.12
N ARG A 82 -8.22 -6.83 -2.29
CA ARG A 82 -9.62 -6.76 -2.74
C ARG A 82 -10.45 -7.70 -1.90
N GLY A 83 -11.44 -7.14 -1.17
CA GLY A 83 -12.34 -7.95 -0.36
C GLY A 83 -11.62 -8.83 0.65
N GLY A 84 -10.55 -8.32 1.26
CA GLY A 84 -9.78 -9.07 2.26
C GLY A 84 -8.73 -10.00 1.67
N VAL A 85 -8.66 -10.13 0.34
CA VAL A 85 -7.70 -11.02 -0.32
C VAL A 85 -6.53 -10.21 -0.85
N GLU A 86 -5.31 -10.58 -0.44
CA GLU A 86 -4.10 -9.95 -0.94
C GLU A 86 -3.85 -10.39 -2.38
N LEU A 87 -3.77 -9.42 -3.30
CA LEU A 87 -3.53 -9.69 -4.72
C LEU A 87 -2.03 -9.72 -5.03
N ALA A 88 -1.27 -8.81 -4.43
CA ALA A 88 0.16 -8.68 -4.66
C ALA A 88 0.75 -7.76 -3.61
N ARG A 89 2.08 -7.78 -3.45
CA ARG A 89 2.77 -6.82 -2.60
C ARG A 89 4.17 -6.53 -3.13
N VAL A 90 4.71 -5.39 -2.74
CA VAL A 90 6.11 -5.05 -2.96
C VAL A 90 6.70 -4.51 -1.66
N VAL A 91 7.93 -4.93 -1.38
CA VAL A 91 8.67 -4.52 -0.18
C VAL A 91 9.91 -3.76 -0.62
N ARG A 92 10.07 -2.52 -0.12
CA ARG A 92 11.22 -1.66 -0.41
C ARG A 92 11.57 -1.57 -1.90
N PRO A 93 10.63 -1.09 -2.73
CA PRO A 93 10.91 -0.97 -4.16
C PRO A 93 12.06 0.01 -4.41
N VAL A 94 12.91 -0.32 -5.36
CA VAL A 94 14.06 0.50 -5.74
C VAL A 94 13.82 1.15 -7.09
N THR A 95 13.15 0.46 -8.00
CA THR A 95 12.88 0.94 -9.36
C THR A 95 11.40 1.04 -9.62
N GLN A 96 11.05 1.79 -10.68
CA GLN A 96 9.66 1.88 -11.11
C GLN A 96 9.12 0.51 -11.50
N ARG A 97 9.95 -0.34 -12.11
CA ARG A 97 9.56 -1.70 -12.49
C ARG A 97 9.12 -2.52 -11.28
N ASP A 98 9.81 -2.35 -10.14
CA ASP A 98 9.46 -3.09 -8.93
C ASP A 98 8.01 -2.80 -8.52
N VAL A 99 7.60 -1.54 -8.60
CA VAL A 99 6.23 -1.13 -8.26
C VAL A 99 5.25 -1.53 -9.35
N ASP A 100 5.59 -1.26 -10.60
CA ASP A 100 4.69 -1.55 -11.72
C ASP A 100 4.32 -3.03 -11.80
N GLY A 101 5.26 -3.91 -11.44
CA GLY A 101 5.01 -5.35 -11.43
C GLY A 101 3.87 -5.76 -10.50
N VAL A 102 3.70 -5.06 -9.38
CA VAL A 102 2.62 -5.33 -8.44
C VAL A 102 1.27 -5.01 -9.08
N PHE A 103 1.20 -3.91 -9.83
CA PHE A 103 -0.06 -3.47 -10.45
C PHE A 103 -0.44 -4.31 -11.67
N GLU A 104 0.47 -5.12 -12.20
CA GLU A 104 0.13 -6.05 -13.28
C GLU A 104 -0.95 -7.05 -12.85
N ALA A 105 -1.06 -7.34 -11.54
CA ALA A 105 -2.12 -8.20 -11.03
C ALA A 105 -3.51 -7.64 -11.30
N LEU A 106 -3.64 -6.31 -11.41
CA LEU A 106 -4.93 -5.66 -11.71
C LEU A 106 -5.28 -5.79 -13.17
N ASP A 107 -4.30 -5.70 -14.05
CA ASP A 107 -4.54 -5.82 -15.49
C ASP A 107 -5.00 -7.22 -15.85
N GLY A 108 -4.35 -8.23 -15.28
CA GLY A 108 -4.72 -9.62 -15.51
C GLY A 108 -6.04 -10.02 -14.88
N GLY A 109 -6.48 -9.28 -13.86
CA GLY A 109 -7.71 -9.57 -13.13
C GLY A 109 -8.91 -8.78 -13.63
N ALA A 110 -8.76 -8.06 -14.70
CA ALA A 110 -9.78 -7.17 -15.20
C ALA A 110 -11.10 -7.89 -15.49
#